data_c331ea367ce7124d5d5df8dab73ee436
#
_entry.id   c331ea367ce7124d5d5df8dab73ee436
#
_cell.length_a   1.000
_cell.length_b   1.000
_cell.length_c   1.000
_cell.angle_alpha   90.00
_cell.angle_beta   90.00
_cell.angle_gamma   90.00
#
_symmetry.space_group_name_H-M   'P 1'
#
loop_
_entity.id
_entity.type
_entity.pdbx_description
1 polymer ?
#
loop_
_entity_poly.entity_id
_entity_poly.type
_entity_poly.pdbx_seq_one_letter_code
_entity_poly.pdbx_strand_id
1 'polypeptide(L)' 'MTKRLTTYLADGIYDILEEWAERERRSISSLSAFLLEQAAREHQKEMQKQPPPSDEKQEKS' A
#
# COMPACT_ATOMS: atom_id res chain seq x y z
N MET A 1 5.12 -16.99 1.10
CA MET A 1 6.47 -16.43 1.02
C MET A 1 6.45 -14.92 1.00
N THR A 2 7.47 -14.33 1.58
CA THR A 2 7.55 -12.87 1.61
C THR A 2 8.68 -12.40 0.71
N LYS A 3 8.52 -11.21 0.19
CA LYS A 3 9.53 -10.59 -0.63
C LYS A 3 9.83 -9.21 -0.08
N ARG A 4 11.03 -8.78 -0.34
CA ARG A 4 11.49 -7.50 0.16
C ARG A 4 11.09 -6.38 -0.79
N LEU A 5 10.67 -5.26 -0.22
CA LEU A 5 10.33 -4.08 -0.99
C LEU A 5 11.06 -2.89 -0.40
N THR A 6 11.67 -2.08 -1.25
CA THR A 6 12.32 -0.86 -0.83
C THR A 6 11.76 0.29 -1.64
N THR A 7 11.43 1.39 -0.97
CA THR A 7 10.88 2.53 -1.67
C THR A 7 11.20 3.80 -0.91
N TYR A 8 10.92 4.91 -1.55
CA TYR A 8 11.11 6.23 -0.96
C TYR A 8 9.79 6.94 -0.88
N LEU A 9 9.65 7.76 0.15
CA LEU A 9 8.44 8.53 0.35
C LEU A 9 8.78 10.01 0.45
N ALA A 10 7.82 10.85 0.11
CA ALA A 10 7.97 12.27 0.34
C ALA A 10 8.15 12.51 1.83
N ASP A 11 8.93 13.55 2.16
CA ASP A 11 9.29 13.82 3.55
C ASP A 11 8.06 13.93 4.44
N GLY A 12 7.08 14.68 4.00
CA GLY A 12 5.88 14.86 4.82
C GLY A 12 5.13 13.58 5.08
N ILE A 13 5.06 12.73 4.07
CA ILE A 13 4.39 11.44 4.22
C ILE A 13 5.16 10.54 5.16
N TYR A 14 6.47 10.55 5.06
CA TYR A 14 7.30 9.74 5.93
C TYR A 14 7.08 10.14 7.38
N ASP A 15 7.05 11.46 7.64
CA ASP A 15 6.88 11.95 9.00
C ASP A 15 5.54 11.52 9.58
N ILE A 16 4.50 11.55 8.77
CA ILE A 16 3.17 11.13 9.21
C ILE A 16 3.18 9.65 9.58
N LEU A 17 3.82 8.85 8.74
CA LEU A 17 3.88 7.42 9.02
C LEU A 17 4.70 7.13 10.26
N GLU A 18 5.77 7.85 10.45
CA GLU A 18 6.61 7.65 11.61
C GLU A 18 5.86 7.95 12.90
N GLU A 19 5.14 9.04 12.92
CA GLU A 19 4.34 9.39 14.08
C GLU A 19 3.24 8.38 14.33
N TRP A 20 2.60 7.94 13.28
CA TRP A 20 1.56 6.94 13.37
C TRP A 20 2.11 5.64 13.93
N ALA A 21 3.26 5.22 13.44
CA ALA A 21 3.87 3.98 13.91
C ALA A 21 4.18 4.08 15.41
N GLU A 22 4.64 5.23 15.85
CA GLU A 22 4.92 5.43 17.26
C GLU A 22 3.67 5.29 18.11
N ARG A 23 2.58 5.83 17.64
CA ARG A 23 1.32 5.75 18.37
C ARG A 23 0.86 4.32 18.52
N GLU A 24 1.11 3.51 17.52
CA GLU A 24 0.70 2.12 17.54
C GLU A 24 1.77 1.20 18.08
N ARG A 25 2.90 1.76 18.46
CA ARG A 25 4.00 0.99 19.03
C ARG A 25 4.48 -0.08 18.10
N ARG A 26 4.64 0.27 16.84
CA ARG A 26 5.23 -0.61 15.85
C ARG A 26 6.30 0.15 15.10
N SER A 27 7.17 -0.60 14.44
CA SER A 27 8.16 0.03 13.59
C SER A 27 7.50 0.58 12.34
N ILE A 28 8.14 1.57 11.73
CA ILE A 28 7.60 2.14 10.52
C ILE A 28 7.55 1.10 9.40
N SER A 29 8.52 0.19 9.38
CA SER A 29 8.51 -0.89 8.38
C SER A 29 7.29 -1.79 8.54
N SER A 30 7.01 -2.15 9.78
CA SER A 30 5.89 -3.03 10.08
C SER A 30 4.57 -2.38 9.72
N LEU A 31 4.41 -1.11 10.10
CA LEU A 31 3.19 -0.39 9.77
C LEU A 31 3.04 -0.24 8.26
N SER A 32 4.13 0.11 7.58
CA SER A 32 4.07 0.29 6.14
C SER A 32 3.70 -1.00 5.42
N ALA A 33 4.26 -2.11 5.85
CA ALA A 33 3.93 -3.40 5.24
C ALA A 33 2.44 -3.71 5.43
N PHE A 34 1.93 -3.45 6.62
CA PHE A 34 0.52 -3.68 6.87
C PHE A 34 -0.37 -2.83 5.97
N LEU A 35 -0.03 -1.56 5.84
CA LEU A 35 -0.83 -0.65 5.03
C LEU A 35 -0.79 -1.04 3.56
N LEU A 36 0.38 -1.43 3.07
CA LEU A 36 0.50 -1.84 1.68
C LEU A 36 -0.27 -3.12 1.41
N GLU A 37 -0.22 -4.06 2.33
CA GLU A 37 -0.98 -5.29 2.17
C GLU A 37 -2.46 -5.01 2.15
N GLN A 38 -2.91 -4.12 3.01
CA GLN A 38 -4.31 -3.77 3.04
C GLN A 38 -4.73 -3.11 1.74
N ALA A 39 -3.92 -2.20 1.23
CA ALA A 39 -4.23 -1.52 -0.02
C ALA A 39 -4.26 -2.52 -1.18
N ALA A 40 -3.33 -3.46 -1.17
CA ALA A 40 -3.29 -4.47 -2.24
C ALA A 40 -4.52 -5.35 -2.21
N ARG A 41 -4.96 -5.73 -1.02
CA ARG A 41 -6.17 -6.55 -0.90
C ARG A 41 -7.40 -5.81 -1.37
N GLU A 42 -7.47 -4.53 -1.05
CA GLU A 42 -8.58 -3.71 -1.51
C GLU A 42 -8.61 -3.65 -3.03
N HIS A 43 -7.45 -3.45 -3.62
CA HIS A 43 -7.36 -3.39 -5.06
C HIS A 43 -7.75 -4.72 -5.68
N GLN A 44 -7.33 -5.80 -5.08
CA GLN A 44 -7.67 -7.13 -5.57
C GLN A 44 -9.17 -7.38 -5.52
N LYS A 45 -9.80 -6.92 -4.46
CA LYS A 45 -11.24 -7.05 -4.35
C LYS A 45 -11.96 -6.33 -5.47
N GLU A 46 -11.51 -5.13 -5.76
CA GLU A 46 -12.12 -4.34 -6.82
C GLU A 46 -11.96 -5.02 -8.17
N MET A 47 -10.79 -5.60 -8.39
CA MET A 47 -10.54 -6.29 -9.65
C MET A 47 -11.45 -7.50 -9.81
N GLN A 48 -11.72 -8.18 -8.72
CA GLN A 48 -12.58 -9.35 -8.77
C GLN A 48 -14.04 -8.97 -8.94
N LYS A 49 -14.42 -7.85 -8.41
CA LYS A 49 -15.80 -7.41 -8.49
C LYS A 49 -16.17 -6.93 -9.87
N GLN A 50 -15.27 -6.27 -10.52
CA GLN A 50 -15.56 -5.64 -11.79
C GLN A 50 -15.24 -6.56 -12.93
N PRO A 51 -16.06 -6.54 -13.97
CA PRO A 51 -15.69 -7.24 -15.18
C PRO A 51 -14.42 -6.59 -15.73
N PRO A 52 -13.57 -7.33 -16.36
CA PRO A 52 -12.35 -6.75 -16.90
C PRO A 52 -12.72 -5.63 -17.84
N PRO A 53 -12.22 -4.44 -17.60
CA PRO A 53 -12.46 -3.33 -18.51
C PRO A 53 -11.76 -3.62 -19.80
N SER A 54 -12.31 -3.37 -20.76
CA SER A 54 -11.62 -3.50 -21.98
C SER A 54 -10.49 -2.51 -22.05
N ASP A 55 -10.32 -2.13 -21.54
CA ASP A 55 -9.39 -1.29 -21.52
C ASP A 55 -8.69 -0.58 -20.86
N GLU A 56 -8.92 -0.70 -20.70
CA GLU A 56 -8.43 -0.10 -20.27
C GLU A 56 -7.59 0.31 -19.68
N LYS A 57 -7.67 0.42 -19.72
CA LYS A 57 -7.06 0.82 -19.30
C LYS A 57 -6.18 1.10 -18.62
N GLN A 58 -6.19 1.04 -18.86
CA GLN A 58 -5.51 1.27 -18.39
C GLN A 58 -4.65 1.61 -17.88
N GLU A 59 -4.68 1.77 -18.14
CA GLU A 59 -3.95 2.05 -17.86
C GLU A 59 -3.19 2.44 -17.21
N LYS A 60 -3.20 2.61 -17.23
CA LYS A 60 -2.58 2.94 -16.72
C LYS A 60 -1.97 3.11 -16.13
N SER A 61 -2.07 3.17 -16.32
CA SER A 61 -1.51 3.21 -15.89
C SER A 61 -1.09 3.31 -15.56
#